data_80b20fa0823703dd72b777ed0f16ad95
#
_entry.id   80b20fa0823703dd72b777ed0f16ad95
#
_cell.length_a   1.000
_cell.length_b   1.000
_cell.length_c   1.000
_cell.angle_alpha   90.00
_cell.angle_beta   90.00
_cell.angle_gamma   90.00
#
_symmetry.space_group_name_H-M   'P 1'
#
loop_
_entity.id
_entity.type
_entity.pdbx_description
1 polymer ?
#
loop_
_entity_poly.entity_id
_entity_poly.type
_entity_poly.pdbx_seq_one_letter_code
_entity_poly.pdbx_strand_id
1 'polypeptide(L)'
;MPQSISTSLTAPVEAAPGVIFLRAHEVESWIEALPLADVGETRHRVSSSLAKLITSDLPGQERFAALELFRSPIHYLNEALQHHFVGASFPLTLKARGIADQLSELHLAMAEGYQGVSDELLDLNTVRQDFTMLATSLHRSLYYLGQALLTSYQLYEPCSADCWRRIHRIYEAAERKGVHSSTVQDAYRQHRQSTSVEEQYKQILLLALTNPYRYCQSDIRSIYLLLELWTAQCRLCPADQTDALQFACRVDLASDEPPTSIAYSAVPHPVTCRLLDTSALIQSLPNSLPPSGDEALNQPPETQTPQTTMGWRDLLHSLVTAWGLTAKRKYSRLHPEATGIAISLGLSAIHPLIDRLDSMSAMQSARREQRTASPTAIDDKDTYLCEVMDESAGGSRLKWRNINKGKIRVGELIALRQTHAPGEMPGIAAIRWLKNTSRHSVEFGIQLISPDAIPISVRLYNANDQESGHDYLKGLYIPEFKAIRLPASLILPAFLYRADDVISLVMDHQEHCLQLVKAMETTQGYSRFYFSSLATPQDHH
;
A
#
# COMPACT_ATOMS: atom_id res chain seq x y z
N MET A 1 20.57 41.79 -34.83
CA MET A 1 21.23 40.49 -34.97
C MET A 1 21.05 39.75 -33.65
N PRO A 2 20.20 38.73 -33.54
CA PRO A 2 20.12 37.87 -32.36
C PRO A 2 21.05 36.68 -32.56
N GLN A 3 21.84 36.40 -31.51
CA GLN A 3 22.74 35.27 -31.43
C GLN A 3 21.93 33.98 -31.22
N SER A 4 22.17 33.01 -32.09
CA SER A 4 21.65 31.66 -32.04
C SER A 4 22.29 30.87 -30.88
N ILE A 5 21.48 30.45 -29.93
CA ILE A 5 21.85 29.46 -28.90
C ILE A 5 21.77 28.07 -29.56
N SER A 6 22.95 27.50 -29.79
CA SER A 6 23.08 26.11 -30.26
C SER A 6 22.78 25.17 -29.11
N THR A 7 21.62 24.53 -29.11
CA THR A 7 21.29 23.38 -28.25
C THR A 7 21.97 22.15 -28.83
N SER A 8 23.05 21.72 -28.22
CA SER A 8 23.66 20.42 -28.50
C SER A 8 22.70 19.31 -28.01
N LEU A 9 22.00 18.71 -28.95
CA LEU A 9 21.35 17.41 -28.79
C LEU A 9 22.45 16.38 -28.49
N THR A 10 22.52 15.91 -27.25
CA THR A 10 23.28 14.71 -26.91
C THR A 10 22.70 13.57 -27.74
N ALA A 11 23.54 12.98 -28.60
CA ALA A 11 23.22 11.77 -29.33
C ALA A 11 22.76 10.66 -28.40
N PRO A 12 21.81 9.80 -28.79
CA PRO A 12 21.44 8.65 -28.00
C PRO A 12 22.67 7.78 -27.81
N VAL A 13 22.98 7.46 -26.55
CA VAL A 13 24.02 6.48 -26.19
C VAL A 13 23.65 5.19 -26.91
N GLU A 14 24.46 4.75 -27.87
CA GLU A 14 24.28 3.46 -28.52
C GLU A 14 24.25 2.38 -27.44
N ALA A 15 23.10 1.71 -27.32
CA ALA A 15 22.92 0.59 -26.39
C ALA A 15 23.94 -0.49 -26.77
N ALA A 16 24.78 -0.89 -25.80
CA ALA A 16 25.72 -1.99 -25.98
C ALA A 16 24.94 -3.22 -26.51
N PRO A 17 25.43 -3.91 -27.55
CA PRO A 17 24.72 -5.01 -28.15
C PRO A 17 24.50 -6.11 -27.09
N GLY A 18 23.24 -6.41 -26.77
CA GLY A 18 22.91 -7.51 -25.84
C GLY A 18 23.47 -8.83 -26.38
N VAL A 19 23.86 -9.70 -25.51
CA VAL A 19 24.41 -11.02 -25.84
C VAL A 19 23.29 -11.90 -26.42
N ILE A 20 23.59 -12.66 -27.47
CA ILE A 20 22.69 -13.70 -27.99
C ILE A 20 23.17 -15.02 -27.38
N PHE A 21 22.31 -15.71 -26.66
CA PHE A 21 22.62 -16.99 -26.04
C PHE A 21 22.17 -18.12 -26.97
N LEU A 22 23.05 -19.10 -27.16
CA LEU A 22 22.74 -20.31 -27.91
C LEU A 22 22.45 -21.49 -26.97
N ARG A 23 22.94 -21.44 -25.71
CA ARG A 23 22.79 -22.52 -24.71
C ARG A 23 22.78 -21.97 -23.28
N ALA A 24 22.19 -22.73 -22.36
CA ALA A 24 22.04 -22.34 -20.95
C ALA A 24 23.40 -22.05 -20.25
N HIS A 25 24.47 -22.81 -20.55
CA HIS A 25 25.79 -22.58 -19.94
C HIS A 25 26.43 -21.24 -20.32
N GLU A 26 26.10 -20.68 -21.48
CA GLU A 26 26.54 -19.34 -21.89
C GLU A 26 25.84 -18.26 -21.04
N VAL A 27 24.57 -18.51 -20.70
CA VAL A 27 23.81 -17.64 -19.79
C VAL A 27 24.42 -17.65 -18.40
N GLU A 28 24.79 -18.81 -17.87
CA GLU A 28 25.41 -18.95 -16.55
C GLU A 28 26.71 -18.16 -16.46
N SER A 29 27.63 -18.38 -17.38
CA SER A 29 28.93 -17.65 -17.44
C SER A 29 28.73 -16.14 -17.60
N TRP A 30 27.70 -15.73 -18.35
CA TRP A 30 27.37 -14.31 -18.53
C TRP A 30 26.80 -13.70 -17.24
N ILE A 31 25.95 -14.43 -16.49
CA ILE A 31 25.42 -13.98 -15.21
C ILE A 31 26.53 -13.77 -14.18
N GLU A 32 27.52 -14.68 -14.11
CA GLU A 32 28.67 -14.55 -13.24
C GLU A 32 29.52 -13.30 -13.53
N ALA A 33 29.52 -12.84 -14.79
CA ALA A 33 30.22 -11.65 -15.25
C ALA A 33 29.43 -10.34 -15.11
N LEU A 34 28.23 -10.36 -14.53
CA LEU A 34 27.42 -9.16 -14.34
C LEU A 34 28.06 -8.22 -13.29
N PRO A 35 28.08 -6.90 -13.56
CA PRO A 35 28.61 -5.89 -12.64
C PRO A 35 27.60 -5.59 -11.53
N LEU A 36 27.36 -6.52 -10.60
CA LEU A 36 26.32 -6.40 -9.56
C LEU A 36 26.48 -5.16 -8.67
N ALA A 37 27.69 -4.61 -8.54
CA ALA A 37 27.91 -3.36 -7.81
C ALA A 37 27.31 -2.12 -8.52
N ASP A 38 27.12 -2.18 -9.84
CA ASP A 38 26.42 -1.16 -10.63
C ASP A 38 25.03 -1.69 -11.01
N VAL A 39 24.03 -1.36 -10.17
CA VAL A 39 22.64 -1.79 -10.35
C VAL A 39 22.05 -1.27 -11.67
N GLY A 40 22.44 -0.06 -12.10
CA GLY A 40 21.97 0.55 -13.34
C GLY A 40 22.46 -0.21 -14.56
N GLU A 41 23.75 -0.49 -14.64
CA GLU A 41 24.36 -1.25 -15.73
C GLU A 41 23.89 -2.72 -15.71
N THR A 42 23.82 -3.35 -14.54
CA THR A 42 23.29 -4.71 -14.38
C THR A 42 21.88 -4.81 -14.94
N ARG A 43 20.99 -3.89 -14.55
CA ARG A 43 19.62 -3.84 -15.07
C ARG A 43 19.60 -3.69 -16.59
N HIS A 44 20.38 -2.78 -17.13
CA HIS A 44 20.43 -2.55 -18.59
C HIS A 44 20.84 -3.82 -19.34
N ARG A 45 21.89 -4.49 -18.89
CA ARG A 45 22.37 -5.76 -19.47
C ARG A 45 21.32 -6.85 -19.37
N VAL A 46 20.73 -7.04 -18.18
CA VAL A 46 19.70 -8.07 -17.94
C VAL A 46 18.48 -7.83 -18.83
N SER A 47 17.95 -6.60 -18.88
CA SER A 47 16.78 -6.25 -19.69
C SER A 47 17.05 -6.50 -21.20
N SER A 48 18.18 -6.03 -21.70
CA SER A 48 18.56 -6.18 -23.12
C SER A 48 18.75 -7.66 -23.52
N SER A 49 19.39 -8.45 -22.68
CA SER A 49 19.63 -9.87 -22.95
C SER A 49 18.36 -10.71 -22.80
N LEU A 50 17.51 -10.39 -21.81
CA LEU A 50 16.21 -11.03 -21.63
C LEU A 50 15.29 -10.79 -22.85
N ALA A 51 15.21 -9.57 -23.36
CA ALA A 51 14.41 -9.24 -24.54
C ALA A 51 14.86 -10.08 -25.77
N LYS A 52 16.16 -10.28 -25.95
CA LYS A 52 16.69 -11.14 -27.03
C LYS A 52 16.39 -12.62 -26.80
N LEU A 53 16.48 -13.09 -25.55
CA LEU A 53 16.14 -14.47 -25.20
C LEU A 53 14.69 -14.81 -25.53
N ILE A 54 13.77 -13.90 -25.19
CA ILE A 54 12.32 -14.09 -25.44
C ILE A 54 12.01 -14.15 -26.93
N THR A 55 12.70 -13.35 -27.74
CA THR A 55 12.49 -13.29 -29.21
C THR A 55 13.36 -14.28 -30.00
N SER A 56 14.16 -15.13 -29.30
CA SER A 56 15.02 -16.10 -29.95
C SER A 56 14.26 -17.32 -30.45
N ASP A 57 14.79 -17.99 -31.47
CA ASP A 57 14.30 -19.26 -32.00
C ASP A 57 14.78 -20.48 -31.20
N LEU A 58 15.22 -20.27 -29.94
CA LEU A 58 15.65 -21.38 -29.08
C LEU A 58 14.48 -22.33 -28.78
N PRO A 59 14.72 -23.66 -28.78
CA PRO A 59 13.74 -24.64 -28.35
C PRO A 59 13.20 -24.32 -26.95
N GLY A 60 11.92 -24.56 -26.70
CA GLY A 60 11.26 -24.24 -25.43
C GLY A 60 11.99 -24.78 -24.20
N GLN A 61 12.59 -25.98 -24.26
CA GLN A 61 13.40 -26.55 -23.17
C GLN A 61 14.66 -25.74 -22.87
N GLU A 62 15.40 -25.27 -23.88
CA GLU A 62 16.60 -24.45 -23.68
C GLU A 62 16.25 -23.05 -23.22
N ARG A 63 15.16 -22.48 -23.77
CA ARG A 63 14.61 -21.18 -23.34
C ARG A 63 14.18 -21.24 -21.87
N PHE A 64 13.47 -22.30 -21.46
CA PHE A 64 13.11 -22.54 -20.07
C PHE A 64 14.32 -22.59 -19.15
N ALA A 65 15.35 -23.37 -19.50
CA ALA A 65 16.57 -23.46 -18.71
C ALA A 65 17.28 -22.10 -18.56
N ALA A 66 17.35 -21.33 -19.63
CA ALA A 66 17.92 -19.98 -19.61
C ALA A 66 17.08 -19.02 -18.71
N LEU A 67 15.75 -19.05 -18.80
CA LEU A 67 14.86 -18.23 -17.97
C LEU A 67 15.01 -18.55 -16.46
N GLU A 68 15.17 -19.84 -16.09
CA GLU A 68 15.42 -20.21 -14.68
C GLU A 68 16.74 -19.61 -14.15
N LEU A 69 17.78 -19.48 -15.00
CA LEU A 69 19.03 -18.80 -14.63
C LEU A 69 18.85 -17.29 -14.47
N PHE A 70 18.06 -16.64 -15.34
CA PHE A 70 17.74 -15.21 -15.22
C PHE A 70 16.99 -14.84 -13.93
N ARG A 71 16.39 -15.79 -13.24
CA ARG A 71 15.68 -15.52 -11.97
C ARG A 71 16.59 -14.93 -10.91
N SER A 72 17.84 -15.37 -10.82
CA SER A 72 18.79 -14.87 -9.82
C SER A 72 19.09 -13.36 -9.97
N PRO A 73 19.58 -12.87 -11.11
CA PRO A 73 19.83 -11.44 -11.28
C PRO A 73 18.55 -10.60 -11.21
N ILE A 74 17.38 -11.11 -11.62
CA ILE A 74 16.12 -10.39 -11.52
C ILE A 74 15.66 -10.29 -10.06
N HIS A 75 15.83 -11.34 -9.26
CA HIS A 75 15.56 -11.26 -7.82
C HIS A 75 16.45 -10.22 -7.14
N TYR A 76 17.75 -10.22 -7.44
CA TYR A 76 18.67 -9.20 -6.95
C TYR A 76 18.22 -7.77 -7.34
N LEU A 77 17.87 -7.56 -8.61
CA LEU A 77 17.40 -6.26 -9.10
C LEU A 77 16.07 -5.85 -8.43
N ASN A 78 15.18 -6.79 -8.19
CA ASN A 78 13.91 -6.53 -7.49
C ASN A 78 14.18 -5.97 -6.08
N GLU A 79 15.05 -6.62 -5.29
CA GLU A 79 15.40 -6.15 -3.95
C GLU A 79 16.11 -4.78 -4.01
N ALA A 80 17.08 -4.60 -4.89
CA ALA A 80 17.85 -3.37 -4.99
C ALA A 80 17.00 -2.17 -5.47
N LEU A 81 16.10 -2.36 -6.43
CA LEU A 81 15.35 -1.27 -7.05
C LEU A 81 14.13 -0.84 -6.23
N GLN A 82 13.51 -1.74 -5.47
CA GLN A 82 12.33 -1.41 -4.65
C GLN A 82 12.61 -0.31 -3.62
N HIS A 83 13.82 -0.23 -3.05
CA HIS A 83 14.21 0.81 -2.08
C HIS A 83 14.07 2.24 -2.61
N HIS A 84 13.99 2.43 -3.94
CA HIS A 84 13.86 3.76 -4.53
C HIS A 84 12.43 4.31 -4.52
N PHE A 85 11.41 3.47 -4.38
CA PHE A 85 10.01 3.91 -4.43
C PHE A 85 9.14 3.38 -3.28
N VAL A 86 9.48 2.24 -2.67
CA VAL A 86 8.75 1.74 -1.51
C VAL A 86 9.03 2.62 -0.30
N GLY A 87 7.98 3.10 0.36
CA GLY A 87 8.06 4.06 1.48
C GLY A 87 8.17 5.53 1.04
N ALA A 88 8.26 5.81 -0.25
CA ALA A 88 8.27 7.18 -0.76
C ALA A 88 6.87 7.82 -0.69
N SER A 89 6.84 9.14 -0.51
CA SER A 89 5.59 9.91 -0.58
C SER A 89 5.20 10.18 -2.03
N PHE A 90 3.90 10.37 -2.29
CA PHE A 90 3.37 10.69 -3.61
C PHE A 90 3.17 12.19 -3.82
N PRO A 91 3.38 12.69 -5.06
CA PRO A 91 3.85 11.95 -6.24
C PRO A 91 5.30 11.51 -6.13
N LEU A 92 5.62 10.39 -6.76
CA LEU A 92 7.01 9.94 -6.87
C LEU A 92 7.82 10.92 -7.72
N THR A 93 9.12 11.01 -7.44
CA THR A 93 10.05 11.69 -8.35
C THR A 93 10.10 10.97 -9.69
N LEU A 94 10.41 11.69 -10.78
CA LEU A 94 10.55 11.10 -12.11
C LEU A 94 11.56 9.93 -12.12
N LYS A 95 12.65 10.05 -11.34
CA LYS A 95 13.65 8.98 -11.20
C LYS A 95 13.06 7.74 -10.52
N ALA A 96 12.40 7.92 -9.37
CA ALA A 96 11.79 6.80 -8.64
C ALA A 96 10.71 6.11 -9.46
N ARG A 97 9.90 6.91 -10.18
CA ARG A 97 8.88 6.39 -11.09
C ARG A 97 9.48 5.57 -12.22
N GLY A 98 10.49 6.11 -12.91
CA GLY A 98 11.17 5.40 -14.00
C GLY A 98 11.81 4.09 -13.54
N ILE A 99 12.32 4.03 -12.31
CA ILE A 99 12.85 2.78 -11.72
C ILE A 99 11.72 1.75 -11.50
N ALA A 100 10.58 2.18 -10.96
CA ALA A 100 9.45 1.28 -10.76
C ALA A 100 8.87 0.75 -12.09
N ASP A 101 8.75 1.62 -13.10
CA ASP A 101 8.32 1.24 -14.45
C ASP A 101 9.27 0.18 -15.06
N GLN A 102 10.58 0.40 -14.98
CA GLN A 102 11.59 -0.52 -15.47
C GLN A 102 11.58 -1.88 -14.74
N LEU A 103 11.34 -1.89 -13.44
CA LEU A 103 11.18 -3.12 -12.68
C LEU A 103 9.93 -3.89 -13.12
N SER A 104 8.83 -3.20 -13.32
CA SER A 104 7.59 -3.79 -13.85
C SER A 104 7.79 -4.38 -15.24
N GLU A 105 8.51 -3.69 -16.13
CA GLU A 105 8.88 -4.19 -17.46
C GLU A 105 9.70 -5.48 -17.40
N LEU A 106 10.68 -5.58 -16.48
CA LEU A 106 11.44 -6.81 -16.27
C LEU A 106 10.56 -7.98 -15.84
N HIS A 107 9.63 -7.74 -14.92
CA HIS A 107 8.69 -8.77 -14.48
C HIS A 107 7.77 -9.23 -15.61
N LEU A 108 7.23 -8.28 -16.39
CA LEU A 108 6.36 -8.60 -17.53
C LEU A 108 7.12 -9.38 -18.62
N ALA A 109 8.39 -9.03 -18.88
CA ALA A 109 9.23 -9.75 -19.83
C ALA A 109 9.50 -11.21 -19.36
N MET A 110 9.79 -11.43 -18.08
CA MET A 110 9.91 -12.80 -17.54
C MET A 110 8.61 -13.57 -17.66
N ALA A 111 7.48 -12.95 -17.34
CA ALA A 111 6.16 -13.60 -17.50
C ALA A 111 5.90 -14.00 -18.95
N GLU A 112 6.24 -13.14 -19.90
CA GLU A 112 6.11 -13.40 -21.35
C GLU A 112 7.02 -14.55 -21.80
N GLY A 113 8.27 -14.57 -21.35
CA GLY A 113 9.21 -15.64 -21.65
C GLY A 113 8.67 -17.01 -21.22
N TYR A 114 8.17 -17.12 -20.00
CA TYR A 114 7.56 -18.37 -19.51
C TYR A 114 6.22 -18.70 -20.18
N GLN A 115 5.42 -17.68 -20.56
CA GLN A 115 4.21 -17.91 -21.35
C GLN A 115 4.55 -18.56 -22.70
N GLY A 116 5.56 -18.02 -23.41
CA GLY A 116 6.00 -18.62 -24.68
C GLY A 116 6.41 -20.09 -24.55
N VAL A 117 7.10 -20.47 -23.46
CA VAL A 117 7.43 -21.88 -23.17
C VAL A 117 6.16 -22.71 -22.90
N SER A 118 5.24 -22.18 -22.08
CA SER A 118 4.00 -22.90 -21.78
C SER A 118 3.10 -23.07 -23.00
N ASP A 119 3.03 -22.07 -23.88
CA ASP A 119 2.24 -22.12 -25.11
C ASP A 119 2.76 -23.21 -26.07
N GLU A 120 4.08 -23.28 -26.27
CA GLU A 120 4.69 -24.39 -27.03
C GLU A 120 4.35 -25.77 -26.46
N LEU A 121 4.39 -25.91 -25.12
CA LEU A 121 4.03 -27.18 -24.46
C LEU A 121 2.54 -27.51 -24.56
N LEU A 122 1.68 -26.49 -24.57
CA LEU A 122 0.22 -26.66 -24.71
C LEU A 122 -0.17 -27.07 -26.13
N ASP A 123 0.54 -26.57 -27.14
CA ASP A 123 0.31 -26.89 -28.56
C ASP A 123 0.82 -28.26 -28.97
N LEU A 124 1.80 -28.80 -28.24
CA LEU A 124 2.33 -30.14 -28.47
C LEU A 124 1.28 -31.21 -28.11
N ASN A 125 0.56 -31.73 -29.11
CA ASN A 125 -0.31 -32.92 -28.99
C ASN A 125 0.48 -34.24 -28.83
N THR A 126 1.66 -34.21 -28.21
CA THR A 126 2.57 -35.36 -28.17
C THR A 126 2.40 -36.19 -26.92
N VAL A 127 2.58 -37.51 -27.09
CA VAL A 127 2.55 -38.57 -26.05
C VAL A 127 3.61 -38.33 -24.92
N ARG A 128 4.51 -37.35 -25.07
CA ARG A 128 5.58 -36.98 -24.12
C ARG A 128 5.49 -35.51 -23.72
N GLN A 129 4.34 -35.09 -23.22
CA GLN A 129 4.22 -33.75 -22.64
C GLN A 129 4.97 -33.70 -21.29
N ASP A 130 5.92 -32.78 -21.11
CA ASP A 130 6.58 -32.56 -19.83
C ASP A 130 5.67 -31.70 -18.91
N PHE A 131 4.82 -32.39 -18.14
CA PHE A 131 3.90 -31.75 -17.21
C PHE A 131 4.61 -31.00 -16.08
N THR A 132 5.83 -31.39 -15.71
CA THR A 132 6.61 -30.70 -14.69
C THR A 132 7.08 -29.35 -15.22
N MET A 133 7.65 -29.32 -16.42
CA MET A 133 8.06 -28.07 -17.06
C MET A 133 6.85 -27.17 -17.36
N LEU A 134 5.71 -27.74 -17.79
CA LEU A 134 4.47 -27.00 -17.99
C LEU A 134 3.97 -26.36 -16.70
N ALA A 135 3.84 -27.12 -15.61
CA ALA A 135 3.42 -26.59 -14.31
C ALA A 135 4.36 -25.50 -13.81
N THR A 136 5.67 -25.71 -13.95
CA THR A 136 6.68 -24.71 -13.54
C THR A 136 6.57 -23.45 -14.38
N SER A 137 6.46 -23.53 -15.70
CA SER A 137 6.35 -22.37 -16.59
C SER A 137 5.07 -21.56 -16.31
N LEU A 138 3.92 -22.21 -16.13
CA LEU A 138 2.67 -21.54 -15.75
C LEU A 138 2.78 -20.87 -14.37
N HIS A 139 3.39 -21.55 -13.39
CA HIS A 139 3.63 -20.98 -12.07
C HIS A 139 4.53 -19.73 -12.14
N ARG A 140 5.66 -19.80 -12.86
CA ARG A 140 6.59 -18.67 -13.01
C ARG A 140 5.93 -17.50 -13.71
N SER A 141 5.12 -17.76 -14.72
CA SER A 141 4.35 -16.73 -15.41
C SER A 141 3.41 -16.00 -14.46
N LEU A 142 2.65 -16.72 -13.62
CA LEU A 142 1.81 -16.13 -12.58
C LEU A 142 2.64 -15.39 -11.52
N TYR A 143 3.77 -15.94 -11.09
CA TYR A 143 4.65 -15.29 -10.12
C TYR A 143 5.08 -13.90 -10.62
N TYR A 144 5.59 -13.81 -11.85
CA TYR A 144 6.07 -12.54 -12.40
C TYR A 144 4.93 -11.56 -12.74
N LEU A 145 3.78 -12.03 -13.20
CA LEU A 145 2.58 -11.18 -13.32
C LEU A 145 2.13 -10.67 -11.94
N GLY A 146 2.19 -11.50 -10.91
CA GLY A 146 1.93 -11.12 -9.53
C GLY A 146 2.89 -10.04 -9.02
N GLN A 147 4.19 -10.12 -9.35
CA GLN A 147 5.18 -9.09 -9.01
C GLN A 147 4.91 -7.76 -9.74
N ALA A 148 4.54 -7.80 -11.03
CA ALA A 148 4.16 -6.61 -11.78
C ALA A 148 2.89 -5.96 -11.19
N LEU A 149 1.89 -6.77 -10.83
CA LEU A 149 0.67 -6.31 -10.17
C LEU A 149 0.96 -5.71 -8.77
N LEU A 150 1.84 -6.35 -7.98
CA LEU A 150 2.31 -5.84 -6.70
C LEU A 150 2.94 -4.45 -6.85
N THR A 151 3.81 -4.28 -7.85
CA THR A 151 4.41 -2.98 -8.18
C THR A 151 3.34 -1.94 -8.52
N SER A 152 2.33 -2.29 -9.33
CA SER A 152 1.21 -1.38 -9.65
C SER A 152 0.45 -0.95 -8.39
N TYR A 153 0.16 -1.87 -7.47
CA TYR A 153 -0.48 -1.55 -6.20
C TYR A 153 0.39 -0.65 -5.30
N GLN A 154 1.71 -0.89 -5.27
CA GLN A 154 2.65 -0.03 -4.55
C GLN A 154 2.76 1.37 -5.15
N LEU A 155 2.48 1.52 -6.44
CA LEU A 155 2.35 2.81 -7.12
C LEU A 155 0.95 3.42 -6.97
N TYR A 156 0.02 2.73 -6.30
CA TYR A 156 -1.39 3.08 -6.17
C TYR A 156 -2.09 3.25 -7.54
N GLU A 157 -1.67 2.48 -8.51
CA GLU A 157 -2.22 2.49 -9.86
C GLU A 157 -3.07 1.27 -10.15
N PRO A 158 -4.07 1.39 -11.03
CA PRO A 158 -4.73 0.21 -11.56
C PRO A 158 -3.72 -0.63 -12.34
N CYS A 159 -3.92 -1.95 -12.37
CA CYS A 159 -3.14 -2.79 -13.27
C CYS A 159 -3.35 -2.36 -14.74
N SER A 160 -2.37 -2.71 -15.59
CA SER A 160 -2.49 -2.50 -17.03
C SER A 160 -3.69 -3.25 -17.60
N ALA A 161 -4.20 -2.78 -18.74
CA ALA A 161 -5.22 -3.52 -19.50
C ALA A 161 -4.75 -4.95 -19.79
N ASP A 162 -5.68 -5.89 -19.82
CA ASP A 162 -5.48 -7.33 -20.02
C ASP A 162 -4.67 -8.06 -18.92
N CYS A 163 -4.27 -7.37 -17.86
CA CYS A 163 -3.52 -7.97 -16.76
C CYS A 163 -4.29 -9.13 -16.11
N TRP A 164 -5.52 -8.89 -15.71
CA TRP A 164 -6.36 -9.92 -15.07
C TRP A 164 -6.72 -11.04 -16.05
N ARG A 165 -7.01 -10.71 -17.29
CA ARG A 165 -7.29 -11.70 -18.34
C ARG A 165 -6.11 -12.63 -18.55
N ARG A 166 -4.87 -12.11 -18.56
CA ARG A 166 -3.65 -12.94 -18.64
C ARG A 166 -3.53 -13.87 -17.44
N ILE A 167 -3.70 -13.35 -16.23
CA ILE A 167 -3.63 -14.11 -14.98
C ILE A 167 -4.68 -15.23 -14.98
N HIS A 168 -5.92 -14.94 -15.35
CA HIS A 168 -7.01 -15.92 -15.40
C HIS A 168 -6.76 -17.02 -16.44
N ARG A 169 -6.29 -16.66 -17.64
CA ARG A 169 -5.97 -17.61 -18.72
C ARG A 169 -4.90 -18.61 -18.33
N ILE A 170 -3.86 -18.16 -17.60
CA ILE A 170 -2.79 -19.06 -17.14
C ILE A 170 -3.36 -20.08 -16.16
N TYR A 171 -4.17 -19.64 -15.20
CA TYR A 171 -4.81 -20.56 -14.26
C TYR A 171 -5.77 -21.53 -14.98
N GLU A 172 -6.61 -21.04 -15.87
CA GLU A 172 -7.53 -21.86 -16.68
C GLU A 172 -6.78 -22.93 -17.50
N ALA A 173 -5.64 -22.58 -18.10
CA ALA A 173 -4.81 -23.53 -18.84
C ALA A 173 -4.24 -24.62 -17.91
N ALA A 174 -3.77 -24.24 -16.72
CA ALA A 174 -3.27 -25.18 -15.72
C ALA A 174 -4.38 -26.13 -15.22
N GLU A 175 -5.57 -25.59 -14.95
CA GLU A 175 -6.73 -26.37 -14.50
C GLU A 175 -7.19 -27.35 -15.59
N ARG A 176 -7.32 -26.88 -16.82
CA ARG A 176 -7.73 -27.68 -17.97
C ARG A 176 -6.77 -28.85 -18.28
N LYS A 177 -5.47 -28.65 -18.03
CA LYS A 177 -4.43 -29.70 -18.18
C LYS A 177 -4.24 -30.54 -16.91
N GLY A 178 -4.93 -30.25 -15.82
CA GLY A 178 -4.82 -30.96 -14.55
C GLY A 178 -3.49 -30.75 -13.80
N VAL A 179 -2.73 -29.70 -14.15
CA VAL A 179 -1.42 -29.39 -13.52
C VAL A 179 -1.48 -28.25 -12.47
N HIS A 180 -2.66 -27.68 -12.24
CA HIS A 180 -2.85 -26.56 -11.32
C HIS A 180 -2.40 -26.85 -9.88
N SER A 181 -2.55 -28.10 -9.41
CA SER A 181 -2.15 -28.57 -8.09
C SER A 181 -0.77 -29.25 -8.05
N SER A 182 -0.09 -29.38 -9.20
CA SER A 182 1.24 -30.00 -9.27
C SER A 182 2.25 -29.19 -8.46
N THR A 183 3.08 -29.90 -7.67
CA THR A 183 4.09 -29.26 -6.83
C THR A 183 5.18 -28.63 -7.68
N VAL A 184 5.45 -27.36 -7.40
CA VAL A 184 6.55 -26.56 -7.99
C VAL A 184 7.47 -26.11 -6.87
N GLN A 185 8.78 -26.29 -7.05
CA GLN A 185 9.80 -25.75 -6.12
C GLN A 185 10.19 -24.33 -6.51
N ASP A 186 10.18 -23.42 -5.54
CA ASP A 186 10.56 -22.03 -5.74
C ASP A 186 11.44 -21.51 -4.61
N ALA A 187 12.76 -21.41 -4.88
CA ALA A 187 13.76 -20.97 -3.92
C ALA A 187 13.63 -19.48 -3.53
N TYR A 188 12.89 -18.68 -4.31
CA TYR A 188 12.69 -17.24 -4.06
C TYR A 188 11.44 -16.93 -3.24
N ARG A 189 10.68 -17.94 -2.84
CA ARG A 189 9.61 -17.77 -1.86
C ARG A 189 10.20 -17.65 -0.45
N GLN A 190 9.65 -16.73 0.33
CA GLN A 190 10.20 -16.41 1.64
C GLN A 190 9.78 -17.42 2.72
N HIS A 191 8.55 -17.91 2.67
CA HIS A 191 7.98 -18.75 3.74
C HIS A 191 7.81 -20.22 3.34
N ARG A 192 7.46 -20.49 2.10
CA ARG A 192 7.20 -21.86 1.63
C ARG A 192 7.77 -22.08 0.23
N GLN A 193 8.87 -22.83 0.14
CA GLN A 193 9.52 -23.12 -1.14
C GLN A 193 8.69 -24.06 -2.03
N SER A 194 7.87 -24.95 -1.43
CA SER A 194 6.96 -25.81 -2.16
C SER A 194 5.62 -25.12 -2.37
N THR A 195 5.15 -25.05 -3.60
CA THR A 195 3.94 -24.34 -4.02
C THR A 195 3.30 -25.00 -5.23
N SER A 196 2.24 -24.41 -5.79
CA SER A 196 1.58 -24.84 -7.03
C SER A 196 1.09 -23.63 -7.84
N VAL A 197 0.64 -23.85 -9.07
CA VAL A 197 0.01 -22.81 -9.89
C VAL A 197 -1.23 -22.24 -9.18
N GLU A 198 -2.04 -23.11 -8.56
CA GLU A 198 -3.24 -22.72 -7.84
C GLU A 198 -2.90 -21.87 -6.60
N GLU A 199 -1.89 -22.23 -5.81
CA GLU A 199 -1.48 -21.44 -4.65
C GLU A 199 -0.95 -20.08 -5.07
N GLN A 200 -0.17 -19.99 -6.15
CA GLN A 200 0.30 -18.71 -6.69
C GLN A 200 -0.86 -17.83 -7.19
N TYR A 201 -1.85 -18.45 -7.84
CA TYR A 201 -3.06 -17.77 -8.28
C TYR A 201 -3.89 -17.23 -7.10
N LYS A 202 -4.14 -18.07 -6.08
CA LYS A 202 -4.83 -17.66 -4.85
C LYS A 202 -4.11 -16.49 -4.16
N GLN A 203 -2.77 -16.50 -4.14
CA GLN A 203 -1.99 -15.40 -3.55
C GLN A 203 -2.30 -14.06 -4.25
N ILE A 204 -2.37 -14.05 -5.58
CA ILE A 204 -2.73 -12.86 -6.37
C ILE A 204 -4.19 -12.43 -6.09
N LEU A 205 -5.13 -13.37 -6.06
CA LEU A 205 -6.54 -13.09 -5.79
C LEU A 205 -6.74 -12.50 -4.39
N LEU A 206 -6.12 -13.10 -3.37
CA LEU A 206 -6.20 -12.65 -1.98
C LEU A 206 -5.61 -11.24 -1.81
N LEU A 207 -4.48 -10.94 -2.47
CA LEU A 207 -3.91 -9.59 -2.45
C LEU A 207 -4.91 -8.57 -3.00
N ALA A 208 -5.52 -8.83 -4.15
CA ALA A 208 -6.49 -7.91 -4.76
C ALA A 208 -7.69 -7.66 -3.84
N LEU A 209 -8.19 -8.71 -3.19
CA LEU A 209 -9.33 -8.63 -2.26
C LEU A 209 -9.02 -7.79 -1.00
N THR A 210 -7.76 -7.62 -0.61
CA THR A 210 -7.41 -6.75 0.53
C THR A 210 -7.72 -5.28 0.30
N ASN A 211 -7.99 -4.87 -0.95
CA ASN A 211 -8.05 -3.48 -1.38
C ASN A 211 -6.72 -2.75 -1.10
N PRO A 212 -5.64 -3.08 -1.82
CA PRO A 212 -4.27 -2.65 -1.52
C PRO A 212 -4.08 -1.14 -1.42
N TYR A 213 -4.94 -0.36 -2.07
CA TYR A 213 -4.93 1.11 -2.03
C TYR A 213 -5.10 1.71 -0.63
N ARG A 214 -5.48 0.90 0.37
CA ARG A 214 -5.67 1.28 1.77
C ARG A 214 -4.44 1.11 2.65
N TYR A 215 -3.40 0.47 2.14
CA TYR A 215 -2.19 0.18 2.88
C TYR A 215 -1.02 1.04 2.38
N CYS A 216 -0.03 1.28 3.22
CA CYS A 216 1.22 1.85 2.75
C CYS A 216 1.99 0.82 1.89
N GLN A 217 2.93 1.30 1.09
CA GLN A 217 3.65 0.46 0.11
C GLN A 217 4.38 -0.72 0.73
N SER A 218 5.00 -0.53 1.91
CA SER A 218 5.67 -1.59 2.65
C SER A 218 4.70 -2.65 3.14
N ASP A 219 3.52 -2.23 3.66
CA ASP A 219 2.50 -3.15 4.14
C ASP A 219 1.90 -3.97 3.00
N ILE A 220 1.71 -3.39 1.80
CA ILE A 220 1.27 -4.14 0.60
C ILE A 220 2.24 -5.29 0.31
N ARG A 221 3.56 -5.02 0.36
CA ARG A 221 4.58 -6.04 0.17
C ARG A 221 4.53 -7.10 1.28
N SER A 222 4.46 -6.67 2.53
CA SER A 222 4.40 -7.55 3.69
C SER A 222 3.19 -8.48 3.62
N ILE A 223 2.01 -7.95 3.27
CA ILE A 223 0.80 -8.74 3.04
C ILE A 223 1.05 -9.77 1.93
N TYR A 224 1.61 -9.37 0.79
CA TYR A 224 1.87 -10.30 -0.32
C TYR A 224 2.75 -11.48 0.11
N LEU A 225 3.79 -11.24 0.90
CA LEU A 225 4.68 -12.29 1.40
C LEU A 225 3.96 -13.21 2.42
N LEU A 226 3.18 -12.64 3.34
CA LEU A 226 2.40 -13.41 4.32
C LEU A 226 1.35 -14.31 3.67
N LEU A 227 0.81 -13.91 2.51
CA LEU A 227 -0.14 -14.74 1.77
C LEU A 227 0.44 -16.10 1.35
N GLU A 228 1.76 -16.25 1.25
CA GLU A 228 2.40 -17.56 1.03
C GLU A 228 2.04 -18.60 2.09
N LEU A 229 1.79 -18.17 3.34
CA LEU A 229 1.41 -19.05 4.45
C LEU A 229 -0.08 -19.43 4.41
N TRP A 230 -0.92 -18.60 3.81
CA TRP A 230 -2.37 -18.66 3.98
C TRP A 230 -3.11 -19.22 2.77
N THR A 231 -2.49 -19.27 1.59
CA THR A 231 -3.11 -19.80 0.35
C THR A 231 -3.63 -21.23 0.48
N ALA A 232 -2.95 -22.08 1.26
CA ALA A 232 -3.37 -23.46 1.49
C ALA A 232 -4.69 -23.58 2.28
N GLN A 233 -5.07 -22.53 3.03
CA GLN A 233 -6.31 -22.49 3.81
C GLN A 233 -7.51 -22.00 2.98
N CYS A 234 -7.30 -21.60 1.74
CA CYS A 234 -8.34 -21.21 0.82
C CYS A 234 -8.60 -22.31 -0.21
N ARG A 235 -9.85 -22.44 -0.60
CA ARG A 235 -10.26 -23.39 -1.64
C ARG A 235 -10.82 -22.63 -2.85
N LEU A 236 -10.38 -23.02 -4.04
CA LEU A 236 -10.92 -22.51 -5.29
C LEU A 236 -11.71 -23.64 -5.96
N CYS A 237 -13.00 -23.41 -6.20
CA CYS A 237 -13.88 -24.44 -6.76
C CYS A 237 -14.79 -23.89 -7.86
N PRO A 238 -15.24 -24.73 -8.80
CA PRO A 238 -16.26 -24.36 -9.77
C PRO A 238 -17.52 -23.86 -9.07
N ALA A 239 -18.19 -22.88 -9.66
CA ALA A 239 -19.34 -22.22 -9.05
C ALA A 239 -20.60 -23.10 -8.93
N ASP A 240 -20.64 -24.23 -9.66
CA ASP A 240 -21.73 -25.20 -9.62
C ASP A 240 -21.61 -26.23 -8.47
N GLN A 241 -20.47 -26.29 -7.78
CA GLN A 241 -20.19 -27.25 -6.70
C GLN A 241 -20.37 -26.70 -5.30
N THR A 242 -21.16 -25.63 -5.14
CA THR A 242 -21.25 -24.87 -3.89
C THR A 242 -22.45 -25.25 -3.05
N ASP A 243 -22.23 -26.03 -2.00
CA ASP A 243 -23.07 -26.05 -0.82
C ASP A 243 -22.68 -24.84 0.06
N ALA A 244 -23.64 -23.97 0.35
CA ALA A 244 -23.63 -22.83 1.26
C ALA A 244 -22.25 -22.38 1.82
N LEU A 245 -21.42 -21.73 1.01
CA LEU A 245 -20.16 -21.14 1.47
C LEU A 245 -20.45 -19.92 2.34
N GLN A 246 -19.84 -19.84 3.51
CA GLN A 246 -20.05 -18.75 4.43
C GLN A 246 -19.38 -17.46 3.95
N PHE A 247 -18.15 -17.57 3.44
CA PHE A 247 -17.39 -16.47 2.88
C PHE A 247 -16.77 -16.88 1.55
N ALA A 248 -17.26 -16.32 0.47
CA ALA A 248 -16.76 -16.62 -0.86
C ALA A 248 -16.63 -15.36 -1.71
N CYS A 249 -15.65 -15.38 -2.62
CA CYS A 249 -15.44 -14.34 -3.61
C CYS A 249 -15.58 -14.94 -5.00
N ARG A 250 -16.22 -14.19 -5.88
CA ARG A 250 -16.40 -14.58 -7.29
C ARG A 250 -15.16 -14.22 -8.10
N VAL A 251 -14.73 -15.16 -8.92
CA VAL A 251 -13.65 -15.00 -9.91
C VAL A 251 -14.20 -15.41 -11.27
N ASP A 252 -14.27 -14.52 -12.22
CA ASP A 252 -14.71 -14.80 -13.59
C ASP A 252 -13.49 -14.92 -14.49
N LEU A 253 -13.14 -16.14 -14.88
CA LEU A 253 -11.94 -16.44 -15.69
C LEU A 253 -11.98 -15.84 -17.10
N ALA A 254 -13.18 -15.46 -17.61
CA ALA A 254 -13.33 -14.82 -18.91
C ALA A 254 -13.20 -13.29 -18.87
N SER A 255 -13.18 -12.69 -17.67
CA SER A 255 -13.14 -11.23 -17.49
C SER A 255 -11.70 -10.67 -17.46
N ASP A 256 -11.58 -9.35 -17.53
CA ASP A 256 -10.34 -8.61 -17.20
C ASP A 256 -10.50 -7.87 -15.86
N GLU A 257 -11.18 -8.50 -14.89
CA GLU A 257 -11.52 -7.91 -13.62
C GLU A 257 -10.92 -8.71 -12.45
N PRO A 258 -10.55 -8.05 -11.35
CA PRO A 258 -10.13 -8.72 -10.13
C PRO A 258 -11.28 -9.51 -9.48
N PRO A 259 -10.99 -10.40 -8.51
CA PRO A 259 -12.01 -11.09 -7.75
C PRO A 259 -12.93 -10.09 -7.03
N THR A 260 -14.22 -10.43 -6.93
CA THR A 260 -15.24 -9.60 -6.26
C THR A 260 -15.92 -10.35 -5.15
N SER A 261 -16.22 -9.67 -4.03
CA SER A 261 -17.02 -10.25 -2.94
C SER A 261 -18.45 -10.52 -3.43
N ILE A 262 -18.98 -11.68 -3.13
CA ILE A 262 -20.37 -12.02 -3.45
C ILE A 262 -21.25 -11.43 -2.34
N ALA A 263 -22.04 -10.41 -2.67
CA ALA A 263 -23.25 -10.16 -1.92
C ALA A 263 -24.23 -11.30 -2.30
N TYR A 264 -24.72 -12.05 -1.32
CA TYR A 264 -25.65 -13.18 -1.52
C TYR A 264 -26.73 -12.82 -2.56
N SER A 265 -26.46 -13.17 -3.79
CA SER A 265 -27.41 -13.01 -4.89
C SER A 265 -27.46 -14.36 -5.58
N ALA A 266 -28.66 -14.94 -5.67
CA ALA A 266 -28.95 -16.17 -6.39
C ALA A 266 -28.83 -16.00 -7.92
N VAL A 267 -27.79 -15.34 -8.39
CA VAL A 267 -27.52 -15.18 -9.82
C VAL A 267 -26.80 -16.42 -10.31
N PRO A 268 -27.30 -17.10 -11.38
CA PRO A 268 -26.60 -18.22 -11.99
C PRO A 268 -25.18 -17.80 -12.37
N HIS A 269 -24.20 -18.58 -11.96
CA HIS A 269 -22.81 -18.33 -12.32
C HIS A 269 -22.49 -18.99 -13.66
N PRO A 270 -21.81 -18.30 -14.61
CA PRO A 270 -21.35 -18.92 -15.83
C PRO A 270 -20.30 -20.02 -15.53
N VAL A 271 -20.14 -20.97 -16.43
CA VAL A 271 -19.18 -22.10 -16.32
C VAL A 271 -17.74 -21.59 -16.12
N THR A 272 -17.43 -20.39 -16.60
CA THR A 272 -16.13 -19.72 -16.41
C THR A 272 -15.92 -19.20 -14.98
N CYS A 273 -16.96 -19.22 -14.13
CA CYS A 273 -16.86 -18.67 -12.79
C CYS A 273 -16.26 -19.71 -11.82
N ARG A 274 -15.37 -19.20 -10.95
CA ARG A 274 -14.84 -19.94 -9.78
C ARG A 274 -15.22 -19.19 -8.52
N LEU A 275 -15.34 -19.93 -7.42
CA LEU A 275 -15.54 -19.36 -6.09
C LEU A 275 -14.29 -19.59 -5.24
N LEU A 276 -13.73 -18.50 -4.76
CA LEU A 276 -12.65 -18.54 -3.78
C LEU A 276 -13.27 -18.53 -2.38
N ASP A 277 -13.26 -19.69 -1.73
CA ASP A 277 -13.70 -19.89 -0.34
C ASP A 277 -12.59 -19.49 0.62
N THR A 278 -12.84 -18.47 1.43
CA THR A 278 -11.94 -17.94 2.44
C THR A 278 -12.36 -18.30 3.86
N SER A 279 -13.39 -19.12 4.03
CA SER A 279 -14.00 -19.40 5.34
C SER A 279 -13.01 -19.98 6.35
N ALA A 280 -12.23 -20.99 5.95
CA ALA A 280 -11.22 -21.60 6.82
C ALA A 280 -10.09 -20.62 7.19
N LEU A 281 -9.65 -19.80 6.24
CA LEU A 281 -8.65 -18.76 6.48
C LEU A 281 -9.15 -17.75 7.52
N ILE A 282 -10.36 -17.22 7.35
CA ILE A 282 -10.95 -16.23 8.25
C ILE A 282 -11.12 -16.79 9.67
N GLN A 283 -11.48 -18.07 9.81
CA GLN A 283 -11.63 -18.73 11.11
C GLN A 283 -10.28 -18.99 11.81
N SER A 284 -9.21 -19.20 11.05
CA SER A 284 -7.88 -19.52 11.59
C SER A 284 -7.11 -18.29 12.05
N LEU A 285 -7.27 -17.14 11.37
CA LEU A 285 -6.49 -15.92 11.63
C LEU A 285 -6.65 -15.35 13.05
N PRO A 286 -7.85 -15.27 13.67
CA PRO A 286 -8.00 -14.82 15.05
C PRO A 286 -7.27 -15.72 16.06
N ASN A 287 -7.15 -17.01 15.78
CA ASN A 287 -6.44 -17.97 16.64
C ASN A 287 -4.91 -17.87 16.51
N SER A 288 -4.42 -17.14 15.50
CA SER A 288 -3.00 -16.85 15.32
C SER A 288 -2.53 -15.62 16.11
N LEU A 289 -3.44 -14.99 16.86
CA LEU A 289 -3.09 -13.91 17.79
C LEU A 289 -2.43 -14.50 19.03
N PRO A 290 -1.29 -13.97 19.50
CA PRO A 290 -0.71 -14.40 20.77
C PRO A 290 -1.69 -14.15 21.93
N PRO A 291 -1.71 -15.01 22.97
CA PRO A 291 -2.55 -14.82 24.14
C PRO A 291 -2.22 -13.48 24.80
N SER A 292 -3.25 -12.81 25.31
CA SER A 292 -3.25 -11.46 25.86
C SER A 292 -2.16 -11.20 26.90
N GLY A 293 -1.06 -10.61 26.49
CA GLY A 293 -0.06 -9.96 27.31
C GLY A 293 0.46 -8.77 26.49
N ASP A 294 0.40 -7.57 27.03
CA ASP A 294 0.52 -6.31 26.28
C ASP A 294 1.82 -6.11 25.50
N GLU A 295 2.90 -6.83 25.82
CA GLU A 295 4.19 -6.73 25.12
C GLU A 295 4.31 -7.69 23.91
N ALA A 296 3.58 -8.80 23.88
CA ALA A 296 3.64 -9.78 22.80
C ALA A 296 2.79 -9.39 21.58
N LEU A 297 1.92 -8.39 21.71
CA LEU A 297 0.90 -8.02 20.71
C LEU A 297 1.45 -7.24 19.51
N ASN A 298 2.66 -6.70 19.61
CA ASN A 298 3.32 -5.95 18.54
C ASN A 298 4.44 -6.73 17.86
N GLN A 299 4.71 -7.97 18.28
CA GLN A 299 5.69 -8.81 17.62
C GLN A 299 5.01 -9.97 16.89
N PRO A 300 5.36 -10.21 15.63
CA PRO A 300 4.95 -11.42 14.91
C PRO A 300 5.61 -12.66 15.52
N PRO A 301 5.04 -13.87 15.32
CA PRO A 301 5.67 -15.10 15.74
C PRO A 301 7.10 -15.22 15.20
N GLU A 302 8.03 -15.80 15.94
CA GLU A 302 9.50 -15.79 15.81
C GLU A 302 10.12 -16.21 14.46
N THR A 303 9.35 -16.39 13.41
CA THR A 303 9.82 -16.60 12.05
C THR A 303 9.78 -15.27 11.31
N GLN A 304 10.94 -14.71 10.95
CA GLN A 304 11.25 -13.60 10.02
C GLN A 304 10.03 -12.94 9.35
N THR A 305 9.20 -12.22 10.12
CA THR A 305 8.00 -11.60 9.59
C THR A 305 8.36 -10.22 9.04
N PRO A 306 7.77 -9.86 7.90
CA PRO A 306 7.96 -8.56 7.30
C PRO A 306 7.53 -7.46 8.30
N GLN A 307 8.35 -6.41 8.44
CA GLN A 307 8.00 -5.26 9.27
C GLN A 307 6.79 -4.56 8.67
N THR A 308 5.66 -4.59 9.37
CA THR A 308 4.47 -3.81 9.01
C THR A 308 4.45 -2.51 9.79
N THR A 309 3.99 -1.44 9.17
CA THR A 309 3.81 -0.14 9.82
C THR A 309 2.53 -0.09 10.65
N MET A 310 1.60 -0.97 10.35
CA MET A 310 0.36 -1.20 11.10
C MET A 310 0.60 -2.25 12.19
N GLY A 311 0.00 -2.08 13.36
CA GLY A 311 0.04 -3.11 14.41
C GLY A 311 -0.50 -4.45 13.88
N TRP A 312 0.14 -5.57 14.26
CA TRP A 312 -0.20 -6.90 13.77
C TRP A 312 -1.69 -7.25 13.94
N ARG A 313 -2.27 -6.90 15.08
CA ARG A 313 -3.71 -7.12 15.36
C ARG A 313 -4.60 -6.33 14.38
N ASP A 314 -4.27 -5.08 14.12
CA ASP A 314 -5.05 -4.20 13.25
C ASP A 314 -4.93 -4.66 11.80
N LEU A 315 -3.76 -5.13 11.39
CA LEU A 315 -3.54 -5.73 10.08
C LEU A 315 -4.43 -6.97 9.90
N LEU A 316 -4.37 -7.94 10.83
CA LEU A 316 -5.19 -9.15 10.76
C LEU A 316 -6.69 -8.82 10.75
N HIS A 317 -7.14 -7.89 11.59
CA HIS A 317 -8.53 -7.45 11.61
C HIS A 317 -8.96 -6.84 10.27
N SER A 318 -8.10 -6.02 9.66
CA SER A 318 -8.33 -5.43 8.35
C SER A 318 -8.44 -6.49 7.25
N LEU A 319 -7.56 -7.51 7.27
CA LEU A 319 -7.54 -8.61 6.31
C LEU A 319 -8.77 -9.51 6.45
N VAL A 320 -9.12 -9.92 7.69
CA VAL A 320 -10.35 -10.68 7.98
C VAL A 320 -11.59 -9.95 7.48
N THR A 321 -11.66 -8.64 7.71
CA THR A 321 -12.76 -7.81 7.22
C THR A 321 -12.80 -7.78 5.68
N ALA A 322 -11.66 -7.67 5.04
CA ALA A 322 -11.56 -7.59 3.57
C ALA A 322 -11.97 -8.90 2.88
N TRP A 323 -11.63 -10.05 3.46
CA TRP A 323 -11.91 -11.37 2.88
C TRP A 323 -13.26 -11.97 3.30
N GLY A 324 -13.84 -11.52 4.43
CA GLY A 324 -15.01 -12.14 5.05
C GLY A 324 -16.30 -11.35 4.97
N LEU A 325 -16.22 -10.05 4.83
CA LEU A 325 -17.41 -9.21 4.91
C LEU A 325 -17.57 -8.40 3.63
N THR A 326 -18.75 -8.50 3.03
CA THR A 326 -19.15 -7.47 2.07
C THR A 326 -19.24 -6.15 2.82
N ALA A 327 -18.30 -5.27 2.61
CA ALA A 327 -18.27 -3.97 3.26
C ALA A 327 -19.55 -3.19 2.93
N LYS A 328 -20.54 -3.26 3.81
CA LYS A 328 -21.74 -2.42 3.71
C LYS A 328 -21.34 -1.00 4.05
N ARG A 329 -21.63 -0.07 3.15
CA ARG A 329 -21.40 1.35 3.41
C ARG A 329 -22.27 1.79 4.60
N LYS A 330 -21.63 2.36 5.62
CA LYS A 330 -22.31 2.84 6.81
C LYS A 330 -23.15 4.11 6.54
N TYR A 331 -22.72 4.92 5.57
CA TYR A 331 -23.33 6.20 5.23
C TYR A 331 -23.56 6.31 3.73
N SER A 332 -24.68 6.96 3.34
CA SER A 332 -24.91 7.38 1.95
C SER A 332 -23.93 8.48 1.55
N ARG A 333 -23.62 8.56 0.28
CA ARG A 333 -22.76 9.62 -0.27
C ARG A 333 -23.59 10.66 -1.00
N LEU A 334 -23.23 11.91 -0.78
CA LEU A 334 -23.70 13.05 -1.52
C LEU A 334 -22.62 13.44 -2.53
N HIS A 335 -23.01 13.87 -3.70
CA HIS A 335 -22.11 14.47 -4.68
C HIS A 335 -22.36 15.98 -4.63
N PRO A 336 -21.57 16.75 -3.89
CA PRO A 336 -21.71 18.20 -3.86
C PRO A 336 -21.35 18.77 -5.23
N GLU A 337 -22.01 19.85 -5.63
CA GLU A 337 -21.54 20.67 -6.75
C GLU A 337 -20.12 21.14 -6.44
N ALA A 338 -19.16 20.91 -7.35
CA ALA A 338 -17.73 21.08 -7.24
C ALA A 338 -17.27 22.14 -6.23
N THR A 339 -17.17 21.75 -4.96
CA THR A 339 -16.68 22.61 -3.88
C THR A 339 -15.18 22.36 -3.70
N GLY A 340 -14.39 23.44 -3.74
CA GLY A 340 -12.98 23.39 -3.38
C GLY A 340 -12.81 23.28 -1.87
N ILE A 341 -11.89 22.44 -1.43
CA ILE A 341 -11.47 22.33 -0.04
C ILE A 341 -9.97 22.58 0.04
N ALA A 342 -9.54 23.35 1.03
CA ALA A 342 -8.15 23.58 1.34
C ALA A 342 -7.66 22.55 2.35
N ILE A 343 -6.52 21.91 2.08
CA ILE A 343 -5.92 20.90 2.95
C ILE A 343 -4.53 21.31 3.39
N SER A 344 -4.16 21.00 4.63
CA SER A 344 -2.78 21.06 5.14
C SER A 344 -2.36 19.67 5.60
N LEU A 345 -1.08 19.30 5.35
CA LEU A 345 -0.60 17.94 5.47
C LEU A 345 0.38 17.77 6.63
N GLY A 346 0.14 16.74 7.44
CA GLY A 346 1.03 16.33 8.53
C GLY A 346 0.97 17.22 9.78
N LEU A 347 1.29 16.62 10.91
CA LEU A 347 1.22 17.27 12.22
C LEU A 347 2.05 18.57 12.30
N SER A 348 3.19 18.62 11.63
CA SER A 348 4.09 19.77 11.59
C SER A 348 3.50 21.02 10.93
N ALA A 349 2.62 20.84 9.91
CA ALA A 349 1.93 21.96 9.27
C ALA A 349 0.60 22.28 9.95
N ILE A 350 -0.09 21.26 10.47
CA ILE A 350 -1.42 21.39 11.09
C ILE A 350 -1.33 22.14 12.43
N HIS A 351 -0.38 21.78 13.29
CA HIS A 351 -0.23 22.38 14.60
C HIS A 351 -0.08 23.93 14.53
N PRO A 352 0.89 24.51 13.78
CA PRO A 352 1.03 25.95 13.70
C PRO A 352 -0.13 26.64 12.96
N LEU A 353 -0.86 25.92 12.11
CA LEU A 353 -2.06 26.44 11.47
C LEU A 353 -3.16 26.67 12.50
N ILE A 354 -3.44 25.68 13.36
CA ILE A 354 -4.47 25.77 14.41
C ILE A 354 -4.07 26.85 15.43
N ASP A 355 -2.83 26.84 15.89
CA ASP A 355 -2.29 27.81 16.86
C ASP A 355 -2.46 29.27 16.38
N ARG A 356 -2.20 29.54 15.10
CA ARG A 356 -2.42 30.87 14.50
C ARG A 356 -3.90 31.25 14.44
N LEU A 357 -4.78 30.31 14.03
CA LEU A 357 -6.21 30.55 13.93
C LEU A 357 -6.84 30.83 15.30
N ASP A 358 -6.41 30.09 16.31
CA ASP A 358 -6.85 30.27 17.71
C ASP A 358 -6.42 31.64 18.23
N SER A 359 -5.16 32.01 18.03
CA SER A 359 -4.64 33.35 18.39
C SER A 359 -5.39 34.49 17.67
N MET A 360 -5.73 34.31 16.38
CA MET A 360 -6.51 35.29 15.61
C MET A 360 -7.95 35.43 16.14
N SER A 361 -8.58 34.30 16.49
CA SER A 361 -9.93 34.27 17.07
C SER A 361 -9.97 35.01 18.41
N ALA A 362 -8.99 34.79 19.29
CA ALA A 362 -8.83 35.48 20.57
C ALA A 362 -8.65 37.01 20.37
N MET A 363 -7.80 37.40 19.40
CA MET A 363 -7.59 38.82 19.07
C MET A 363 -8.83 39.49 18.47
N GLN A 364 -9.63 38.79 17.66
CA GLN A 364 -10.89 39.30 17.09
C GLN A 364 -11.96 39.43 18.16
N SER A 365 -12.03 38.51 19.11
CA SER A 365 -12.94 38.59 20.25
C SER A 365 -12.61 39.82 21.13
N ALA A 366 -11.33 40.10 21.36
CA ALA A 366 -10.86 41.30 22.08
C ALA A 366 -11.07 42.60 21.28
N ARG A 367 -11.09 42.55 19.93
CA ARG A 367 -11.26 43.70 19.03
C ARG A 367 -12.71 43.98 18.61
N ARG A 368 -13.68 43.18 19.03
CA ARG A 368 -15.11 43.37 18.68
C ARG A 368 -15.69 44.69 19.16
N GLU A 369 -14.91 45.47 19.93
CA GLU A 369 -15.21 46.87 20.31
C GLU A 369 -14.74 47.92 19.29
N GLN A 370 -13.95 47.55 18.27
CA GLN A 370 -13.51 48.49 17.22
C GLN A 370 -13.63 47.87 15.82
N ARG A 371 -14.58 48.42 15.06
CA ARG A 371 -14.91 48.02 13.65
C ARG A 371 -13.73 48.23 12.70
N THR A 372 -13.67 47.35 11.72
CA THR A 372 -12.96 47.38 10.41
C THR A 372 -11.56 46.78 10.37
N ALA A 373 -11.51 45.51 9.97
CA ALA A 373 -10.45 44.97 9.11
C ALA A 373 -11.00 43.76 8.33
N SER A 374 -10.87 43.79 7.02
CA SER A 374 -11.13 42.65 6.13
C SER A 374 -10.24 41.48 6.51
N PRO A 375 -10.71 40.23 6.44
CA PRO A 375 -9.87 39.07 6.67
C PRO A 375 -8.78 39.02 5.60
N THR A 376 -7.55 39.21 6.01
CA THR A 376 -6.38 39.01 5.15
C THR A 376 -6.33 37.55 4.77
N ALA A 377 -6.30 37.26 3.46
CA ALA A 377 -6.11 35.92 2.94
C ALA A 377 -4.85 35.32 3.56
N ILE A 378 -4.99 34.21 4.25
CA ILE A 378 -3.87 33.48 4.83
C ILE A 378 -3.14 32.81 3.66
N ASP A 379 -2.06 33.41 3.19
CA ASP A 379 -1.13 32.82 2.22
C ASP A 379 -0.30 31.75 2.95
N ASP A 380 -0.86 30.54 3.05
CA ASP A 380 -0.25 29.43 3.76
C ASP A 380 0.54 28.60 2.74
N LYS A 381 1.86 28.67 2.81
CA LYS A 381 2.79 27.94 1.92
C LYS A 381 2.56 26.42 1.91
N ASP A 382 1.90 25.88 2.94
CA ASP A 382 1.65 24.46 3.15
C ASP A 382 0.16 24.10 2.99
N THR A 383 -0.62 24.94 2.31
CA THR A 383 -2.03 24.71 2.02
C THR A 383 -2.23 24.38 0.55
N TYR A 384 -3.00 23.34 0.27
CA TYR A 384 -3.25 22.82 -1.07
C TYR A 384 -4.74 22.76 -1.36
N LEU A 385 -5.14 23.05 -2.59
CA LEU A 385 -6.54 22.99 -3.02
C LEU A 385 -6.88 21.64 -3.63
N CYS A 386 -7.97 21.04 -3.16
CA CYS A 386 -8.52 19.79 -3.67
C CYS A 386 -9.99 19.97 -4.07
N GLU A 387 -10.46 19.14 -4.98
CA GLU A 387 -11.87 19.02 -5.36
C GLU A 387 -12.53 17.95 -4.50
N VAL A 388 -13.73 18.22 -3.99
CA VAL A 388 -14.55 17.21 -3.30
C VAL A 388 -15.33 16.44 -4.36
N MET A 389 -15.07 15.14 -4.47
CA MET A 389 -15.71 14.25 -5.44
C MET A 389 -17.01 13.64 -4.90
N ASP A 390 -16.99 13.25 -3.65
CA ASP A 390 -18.15 12.80 -2.90
C ASP A 390 -17.90 12.96 -1.39
N GLU A 391 -18.98 13.06 -0.63
CA GLU A 391 -18.95 13.31 0.80
C GLU A 391 -19.96 12.43 1.55
N SER A 392 -19.65 12.09 2.80
CA SER A 392 -20.51 11.38 3.73
C SER A 392 -20.22 11.83 5.17
N ALA A 393 -21.09 11.48 6.12
CA ALA A 393 -20.89 11.83 7.53
C ALA A 393 -19.56 11.29 8.13
N GLY A 394 -18.93 10.32 7.52
CA GLY A 394 -17.67 9.74 8.02
C GLY A 394 -16.42 10.15 7.26
N GLY A 395 -16.54 10.92 6.19
CA GLY A 395 -15.40 11.35 5.37
C GLY A 395 -15.75 11.62 3.92
N SER A 396 -14.76 12.01 3.14
CA SER A 396 -14.92 12.47 1.75
C SER A 396 -13.92 11.82 0.83
N ARG A 397 -14.24 11.79 -0.47
CA ARG A 397 -13.29 11.49 -1.54
C ARG A 397 -12.86 12.80 -2.18
N LEU A 398 -11.55 13.01 -2.18
CA LEU A 398 -10.92 14.20 -2.70
C LEU A 398 -10.10 13.88 -3.94
N LYS A 399 -10.01 14.85 -4.83
CA LYS A 399 -9.13 14.83 -6.00
C LYS A 399 -8.18 16.01 -5.95
N TRP A 400 -6.90 15.74 -5.97
CA TRP A 400 -5.86 16.74 -6.04
C TRP A 400 -5.29 16.78 -7.46
N ARG A 401 -5.53 17.89 -8.16
CA ARG A 401 -4.96 18.14 -9.49
C ARG A 401 -3.66 18.93 -9.37
N ASN A 402 -2.74 18.71 -10.32
CA ASN A 402 -1.47 19.43 -10.41
C ASN A 402 -0.62 19.35 -9.13
N ILE A 403 -0.47 18.14 -8.60
CA ILE A 403 0.31 17.86 -7.40
C ILE A 403 1.82 18.05 -7.67
N ASN A 404 2.30 19.30 -7.61
CA ASN A 404 3.71 19.63 -7.93
C ASN A 404 4.57 19.89 -6.70
N LYS A 405 3.97 20.22 -5.54
CA LYS A 405 4.71 20.65 -4.34
C LYS A 405 4.38 19.85 -3.08
N GLY A 406 3.19 19.30 -2.96
CA GLY A 406 2.80 18.51 -1.80
C GLY A 406 3.18 17.04 -1.91
N LYS A 407 3.26 16.37 -0.77
CA LYS A 407 3.55 14.92 -0.70
C LYS A 407 2.55 14.28 0.24
N ILE A 408 1.86 13.24 -0.26
CA ILE A 408 0.85 12.51 0.50
C ILE A 408 1.20 11.03 0.64
N ARG A 409 0.66 10.40 1.67
CA ARG A 409 0.73 8.93 1.89
C ARG A 409 -0.56 8.46 2.56
N VAL A 410 -0.80 7.17 2.47
CA VAL A 410 -1.84 6.53 3.28
C VAL A 410 -1.45 6.63 4.76
N GLY A 411 -2.41 6.96 5.62
CA GLY A 411 -2.15 7.19 7.05
C GLY A 411 -1.63 8.58 7.39
N GLU A 412 -1.55 9.52 6.43
CA GLU A 412 -1.17 10.91 6.72
C GLU A 412 -2.31 11.66 7.40
N LEU A 413 -1.97 12.51 8.37
CA LEU A 413 -2.89 13.42 9.02
C LEU A 413 -3.13 14.64 8.13
N ILE A 414 -4.37 15.09 8.01
CA ILE A 414 -4.72 16.29 7.26
C ILE A 414 -5.67 17.19 8.03
N ALA A 415 -5.50 18.50 7.84
CA ALA A 415 -6.49 19.49 8.24
C ALA A 415 -7.31 19.93 7.03
N LEU A 416 -8.62 20.11 7.23
CA LEU A 416 -9.59 20.43 6.19
C LEU A 416 -10.22 21.78 6.47
N ARG A 417 -10.16 22.71 5.51
CA ARG A 417 -10.83 24.03 5.61
C ARG A 417 -11.68 24.29 4.38
N GLN A 418 -12.85 24.83 4.60
CA GLN A 418 -13.69 25.33 3.50
C GLN A 418 -13.05 26.57 2.87
N THR A 419 -13.00 26.61 1.54
CA THR A 419 -12.38 27.75 0.83
C THR A 419 -13.12 29.06 1.00
N HIS A 420 -14.43 29.01 1.30
CA HIS A 420 -15.28 30.17 1.54
C HIS A 420 -15.28 30.66 3.00
N ALA A 421 -14.69 29.90 3.91
CA ALA A 421 -14.62 30.22 5.34
C ALA A 421 -13.18 30.04 5.89
N PRO A 422 -12.21 30.85 5.40
CA PRO A 422 -10.79 30.64 5.72
C PRO A 422 -10.42 30.88 7.19
N GLY A 423 -11.29 31.53 7.96
CA GLY A 423 -11.10 31.79 9.40
C GLY A 423 -11.70 30.74 10.32
N GLU A 424 -12.39 29.74 9.80
CA GLU A 424 -12.91 28.63 10.61
C GLU A 424 -11.82 27.65 11.01
N MET A 425 -11.99 27.04 12.19
CA MET A 425 -11.10 26.00 12.68
C MET A 425 -11.16 24.80 11.73
N PRO A 426 -10.02 24.19 11.41
CA PRO A 426 -9.99 23.07 10.48
C PRO A 426 -10.49 21.77 11.11
N GLY A 427 -11.26 21.01 10.37
CA GLY A 427 -11.52 19.62 10.72
C GLY A 427 -10.27 18.76 10.53
N ILE A 428 -10.04 17.80 11.43
CA ILE A 428 -8.91 16.89 11.39
C ILE A 428 -9.35 15.55 10.82
N ALA A 429 -8.62 15.07 9.84
CA ALA A 429 -8.90 13.79 9.15
C ALA A 429 -7.61 13.01 8.87
N ALA A 430 -7.77 11.76 8.49
CA ALA A 430 -6.66 10.91 8.04
C ALA A 430 -6.93 10.37 6.63
N ILE A 431 -5.86 10.25 5.84
CA ILE A 431 -5.93 9.62 4.51
C ILE A 431 -6.03 8.11 4.68
N ARG A 432 -7.11 7.51 4.17
CA ARG A 432 -7.42 6.08 4.34
C ARG A 432 -7.13 5.22 3.11
N TRP A 433 -7.06 5.82 1.96
CA TRP A 433 -6.66 5.18 0.73
C TRP A 433 -6.19 6.22 -0.28
N LEU A 434 -5.37 5.79 -1.22
CA LEU A 434 -4.79 6.63 -2.25
C LEU A 434 -4.87 5.91 -3.58
N LYS A 435 -5.24 6.61 -4.66
CA LYS A 435 -5.26 6.10 -6.02
C LYS A 435 -4.68 7.12 -6.98
N ASN A 436 -3.66 6.72 -7.69
CA ASN A 436 -3.03 7.53 -8.72
C ASN A 436 -3.88 7.47 -9.99
N THR A 437 -4.45 8.59 -10.43
CA THR A 437 -5.33 8.63 -11.61
C THR A 437 -4.62 9.14 -12.86
N SER A 438 -3.53 9.87 -12.68
CA SER A 438 -2.63 10.31 -13.74
C SER A 438 -1.30 10.76 -13.15
N ARG A 439 -0.32 11.07 -14.00
CA ARG A 439 1.00 11.58 -13.56
C ARG A 439 0.94 12.83 -12.67
N HIS A 440 -0.15 13.58 -12.72
CA HIS A 440 -0.31 14.85 -12.01
C HIS A 440 -1.60 14.94 -11.19
N SER A 441 -2.32 13.83 -11.03
CA SER A 441 -3.60 13.82 -10.32
C SER A 441 -3.74 12.57 -9.46
N VAL A 442 -4.09 12.79 -8.20
CA VAL A 442 -4.30 11.75 -7.20
C VAL A 442 -5.70 11.87 -6.63
N GLU A 443 -6.41 10.76 -6.53
CA GLU A 443 -7.65 10.65 -5.76
C GLU A 443 -7.35 9.94 -4.44
N PHE A 444 -7.95 10.42 -3.37
CA PHE A 444 -7.78 9.81 -2.06
C PHE A 444 -9.03 9.96 -1.22
N GLY A 445 -9.24 8.98 -0.36
CA GLY A 445 -10.33 9.00 0.61
C GLY A 445 -9.82 9.38 1.98
N ILE A 446 -10.58 10.24 2.64
CA ILE A 446 -10.29 10.68 4.00
C ILE A 446 -11.37 10.20 4.96
N GLN A 447 -10.97 10.00 6.20
CA GLN A 447 -11.88 9.77 7.31
C GLN A 447 -11.74 10.90 8.31
N LEU A 448 -12.85 11.56 8.63
CA LEU A 448 -12.89 12.59 9.66
C LEU A 448 -12.57 11.96 11.03
N ILE A 449 -11.61 12.54 11.73
CA ILE A 449 -11.22 12.18 13.10
C ILE A 449 -11.97 13.06 14.09
N SER A 450 -11.95 14.38 13.85
CA SER A 450 -12.62 15.37 14.69
C SER A 450 -12.92 16.63 13.90
N PRO A 451 -14.04 17.32 14.17
CA PRO A 451 -14.27 18.64 13.63
C PRO A 451 -13.37 19.71 14.27
N ASP A 452 -12.75 19.41 15.41
CA ASP A 452 -12.02 20.36 16.23
C ASP A 452 -10.76 19.73 16.82
N ALA A 453 -9.71 20.53 17.03
CA ALA A 453 -8.48 20.11 17.70
C ALA A 453 -7.81 21.30 18.39
N ILE A 454 -7.11 21.03 19.48
CA ILE A 454 -6.33 22.01 20.23
C ILE A 454 -4.85 21.70 20.07
N PRO A 455 -4.00 22.67 19.70
CA PRO A 455 -2.57 22.45 19.59
C PRO A 455 -1.96 22.27 20.99
N ILE A 456 -1.09 21.26 21.14
CA ILE A 456 -0.42 20.95 22.39
C ILE A 456 1.07 20.74 22.19
N SER A 457 1.83 20.95 23.25
CA SER A 457 3.25 20.61 23.31
C SER A 457 3.45 19.50 24.33
N VAL A 458 4.17 18.44 23.94
CA VAL A 458 4.27 17.20 24.72
C VAL A 458 5.71 16.75 24.86
N ARG A 459 6.09 16.28 26.04
CA ARG A 459 7.35 15.57 26.30
C ARG A 459 7.13 14.35 27.17
N LEU A 460 8.04 13.37 27.17
CA LEU A 460 8.05 12.29 28.16
C LEU A 460 8.30 12.89 29.55
N TYR A 461 7.51 12.44 30.51
CA TYR A 461 7.69 12.87 31.89
C TYR A 461 8.81 12.03 32.53
N ASN A 462 9.81 12.72 33.09
CA ASN A 462 10.90 12.09 33.82
C ASN A 462 10.96 12.67 35.22
N ALA A 463 10.61 11.87 36.24
CA ALA A 463 10.55 12.33 37.63
C ALA A 463 11.89 12.87 38.18
N ASN A 464 13.00 12.52 37.53
CA ASN A 464 14.35 12.93 37.94
C ASN A 464 14.90 14.17 37.20
N ASP A 465 14.16 14.69 36.23
CA ASP A 465 14.64 15.76 35.34
C ASP A 465 14.02 17.13 35.69
N GLN A 466 14.56 17.77 36.71
CA GLN A 466 14.25 19.19 36.91
C GLN A 466 14.95 20.13 35.90
N GLU A 467 15.88 19.63 35.06
CA GLU A 467 16.69 20.47 34.17
C GLU A 467 17.05 19.85 32.79
N SER A 468 16.56 18.67 32.40
CA SER A 468 16.90 18.12 31.08
C SER A 468 16.11 18.80 29.99
N GLY A 469 16.81 19.57 29.16
CA GLY A 469 16.27 20.29 28.00
C GLY A 469 15.76 19.38 26.88
N HIS A 470 14.85 18.46 27.16
CA HIS A 470 14.15 17.72 26.11
C HIS A 470 13.16 18.65 25.43
N ASP A 471 13.32 18.85 24.14
CA ASP A 471 12.44 19.68 23.34
C ASP A 471 11.01 19.16 23.39
N TYR A 472 10.06 20.05 23.62
CA TYR A 472 8.65 19.75 23.50
C TYR A 472 8.31 19.42 22.04
N LEU A 473 7.66 18.30 21.84
CA LEU A 473 7.15 17.89 20.54
C LEU A 473 5.71 18.37 20.33
N LYS A 474 5.39 18.69 19.10
CA LYS A 474 4.05 19.15 18.70
C LYS A 474 3.07 17.98 18.67
N GLY A 475 1.90 18.18 19.27
CA GLY A 475 0.78 17.25 19.25
C GLY A 475 -0.55 17.98 19.08
N LEU A 476 -1.64 17.20 19.04
CA LEU A 476 -3.00 17.74 19.05
C LEU A 476 -3.81 17.03 20.13
N TYR A 477 -4.54 17.79 20.91
CA TYR A 477 -5.59 17.28 21.77
C TYR A 477 -6.90 17.29 20.98
N ILE A 478 -7.54 16.14 20.94
CA ILE A 478 -8.85 15.94 20.31
C ILE A 478 -9.90 15.91 21.42
N PRO A 479 -10.79 16.91 21.48
CA PRO A 479 -11.81 16.96 22.52
C PRO A 479 -12.80 15.78 22.44
N GLU A 480 -13.44 15.48 23.57
CA GLU A 480 -14.56 14.54 23.60
C GLU A 480 -15.72 15.04 22.72
N PHE A 481 -16.23 14.17 21.85
CA PHE A 481 -17.40 14.49 21.06
C PHE A 481 -18.59 13.60 21.49
N LYS A 482 -19.37 14.12 22.45
CA LYS A 482 -20.46 13.40 23.12
C LYS A 482 -21.54 12.88 22.17
N ALA A 483 -21.83 13.61 21.09
CA ALA A 483 -22.87 13.26 20.12
C ALA A 483 -22.63 11.89 19.45
N ILE A 484 -21.36 11.49 19.27
CA ILE A 484 -21.00 10.20 18.67
C ILE A 484 -20.24 9.30 19.65
N ARG A 485 -20.22 9.65 20.95
CA ARG A 485 -19.51 8.93 22.03
C ARG A 485 -18.03 8.71 21.71
N LEU A 486 -17.37 9.71 21.13
CA LEU A 486 -15.95 9.68 20.89
C LEU A 486 -15.24 10.31 22.10
N PRO A 487 -14.46 9.54 22.89
CA PRO A 487 -13.74 10.11 24.02
C PRO A 487 -12.58 10.98 23.58
N ALA A 488 -12.13 11.85 24.48
CA ALA A 488 -10.94 12.66 24.27
C ALA A 488 -9.72 11.80 23.95
N SER A 489 -8.83 12.28 23.11
CA SER A 489 -7.63 11.55 22.68
C SER A 489 -6.51 12.50 22.29
N LEU A 490 -5.27 11.98 22.27
CA LEU A 490 -4.08 12.71 21.85
C LEU A 490 -3.59 12.20 20.50
N ILE A 491 -3.25 13.11 19.59
CA ILE A 491 -2.52 12.81 18.36
C ILE A 491 -1.08 13.29 18.56
N LEU A 492 -0.14 12.36 18.50
CA LEU A 492 1.28 12.56 18.76
C LEU A 492 2.12 12.12 17.55
N PRO A 493 3.39 12.53 17.44
CA PRO A 493 4.29 12.04 16.40
C PRO A 493 4.38 10.51 16.41
N ALA A 494 4.44 9.90 15.22
CA ALA A 494 4.47 8.46 15.06
C ALA A 494 5.68 7.81 15.74
N PHE A 495 5.48 6.63 16.35
CA PHE A 495 6.52 5.75 16.90
C PHE A 495 7.39 6.29 18.04
N LEU A 496 7.11 7.48 18.58
CA LEU A 496 7.89 8.08 19.66
C LEU A 496 7.33 7.77 21.06
N TYR A 497 6.05 7.41 21.14
CA TYR A 497 5.33 7.15 22.38
C TYR A 497 4.68 5.77 22.36
N ARG A 498 4.50 5.19 23.55
CA ARG A 498 3.87 3.87 23.76
C ARG A 498 2.75 3.95 24.80
N ALA A 499 1.94 2.91 24.87
CA ALA A 499 1.03 2.73 25.99
C ALA A 499 1.86 2.66 27.29
N ASP A 500 1.26 3.14 28.38
CA ASP A 500 1.84 3.29 29.73
C ASP A 500 2.89 4.38 29.90
N ASP A 501 3.33 5.05 28.81
CA ASP A 501 4.18 6.22 28.93
C ASP A 501 3.46 7.34 29.70
N VAL A 502 4.20 7.95 30.64
CA VAL A 502 3.77 9.18 31.31
C VAL A 502 4.35 10.37 30.57
N ILE A 503 3.49 11.33 30.27
CA ILE A 503 3.85 12.51 29.49
C ILE A 503 3.50 13.78 30.27
N SER A 504 4.31 14.83 30.07
CA SER A 504 3.96 16.19 30.41
C SER A 504 3.43 16.87 29.15
N LEU A 505 2.25 17.47 29.27
CA LEU A 505 1.52 18.14 28.21
C LEU A 505 1.27 19.60 28.59
N VAL A 506 1.62 20.52 27.71
CA VAL A 506 1.29 21.95 27.84
C VAL A 506 0.12 22.29 26.92
N MET A 507 -0.95 22.80 27.50
CA MET A 507 -2.16 23.27 26.83
C MET A 507 -2.65 24.53 27.53
N ASP A 508 -2.97 25.58 26.79
CA ASP A 508 -3.42 26.89 27.35
C ASP A 508 -2.50 27.45 28.44
N HIS A 509 -1.19 27.30 28.25
CA HIS A 509 -0.15 27.71 29.22
C HIS A 509 -0.17 26.96 30.56
N GLN A 510 -0.92 25.86 30.65
CA GLN A 510 -0.94 24.99 31.83
C GLN A 510 -0.27 23.66 31.51
N GLU A 511 0.53 23.17 32.45
CA GLU A 511 1.19 21.87 32.37
C GLU A 511 0.33 20.79 33.04
N HIS A 512 0.06 19.71 32.34
CA HIS A 512 -0.70 18.56 32.80
C HIS A 512 0.15 17.30 32.73
N CYS A 513 0.05 16.44 33.73
CA CYS A 513 0.68 15.12 33.69
C CYS A 513 -0.36 14.06 33.34
N LEU A 514 -0.11 13.29 32.28
CA LEU A 514 -1.03 12.32 31.73
C LEU A 514 -0.32 10.98 31.52
N GLN A 515 -1.06 9.89 31.65
CA GLN A 515 -0.62 8.55 31.25
C GLN A 515 -1.31 8.15 29.95
N LEU A 516 -0.54 7.67 28.97
CA LEU A 516 -1.06 7.11 27.73
C LEU A 516 -1.58 5.69 28.04
N VAL A 517 -2.90 5.47 27.93
CA VAL A 517 -3.52 4.20 28.33
C VAL A 517 -3.44 3.17 27.20
N LYS A 518 -3.76 3.59 25.98
CA LYS A 518 -3.84 2.68 24.83
C LYS A 518 -3.67 3.43 23.53
N ALA A 519 -2.88 2.88 22.62
CA ALA A 519 -2.87 3.32 21.23
C ALA A 519 -4.19 2.92 20.55
N MET A 520 -4.90 3.92 20.03
CA MET A 520 -6.11 3.72 19.22
C MET A 520 -5.75 3.39 17.78
N GLU A 521 -4.70 4.04 17.30
CA GLU A 521 -4.23 3.96 15.93
C GLU A 521 -2.78 4.41 15.86
N THR A 522 -1.96 3.69 15.10
CA THR A 522 -0.60 4.09 14.75
C THR A 522 -0.44 3.99 13.24
N THR A 523 0.04 5.07 12.63
CA THR A 523 0.33 5.20 11.22
C THR A 523 1.76 5.68 11.02
N GLN A 524 2.23 5.83 9.78
CA GLN A 524 3.53 6.46 9.51
C GLN A 524 3.56 7.96 9.83
N GLY A 525 2.40 8.62 9.87
CA GLY A 525 2.29 10.07 10.07
C GLY A 525 2.03 10.46 11.52
N TYR A 526 1.34 9.64 12.31
CA TYR A 526 0.96 9.94 13.67
C TYR A 526 0.60 8.68 14.46
N SER A 527 0.59 8.81 15.81
CA SER A 527 -0.02 7.85 16.72
C SER A 527 -1.13 8.55 17.52
N ARG A 528 -2.27 7.87 17.70
CA ARG A 528 -3.41 8.38 18.47
C ARG A 528 -3.62 7.55 19.72
N PHE A 529 -3.73 8.20 20.89
CA PHE A 529 -3.82 7.54 22.18
C PHE A 529 -5.06 7.95 22.97
N TYR A 530 -5.62 6.99 23.71
CA TYR A 530 -6.39 7.29 24.90
C TYR A 530 -5.43 7.61 26.05
N PHE A 531 -5.87 8.47 26.96
CA PHE A 531 -5.08 8.89 28.11
C PHE A 531 -5.92 8.94 29.38
N SER A 532 -5.26 8.94 30.54
CA SER A 532 -5.83 9.23 31.85
C SER A 532 -5.05 10.36 32.51
N SER A 533 -5.75 11.23 33.26
CA SER A 533 -5.11 12.26 34.06
C SER A 533 -4.45 11.64 35.29
N LEU A 534 -3.20 12.01 35.51
CA LEU A 534 -2.51 11.73 36.79
C LEU A 534 -2.64 12.97 37.66
N ALA A 535 -2.94 12.80 38.95
CA ALA A 535 -2.91 13.90 39.90
C ALA A 535 -1.50 14.49 39.93
N THR A 536 -1.35 15.77 39.70
CA THR A 536 -0.05 16.46 39.83
C THR A 536 0.41 16.35 41.30
N PRO A 537 1.71 16.10 41.56
CA PRO A 537 2.23 16.00 42.94
C PRO A 537 2.12 17.28 43.78
N GLN A 538 1.50 18.36 43.29
CA GLN A 538 1.41 19.64 43.97
C GLN A 538 0.19 19.85 44.86
N ASP A 539 -0.74 18.89 44.99
CA ASP A 539 -1.93 19.07 45.84
C ASP A 539 -1.70 18.65 47.31
N HIS A 540 -0.47 18.55 47.76
CA HIS A 540 -0.10 18.31 49.17
C HIS A 540 0.78 19.45 49.69
N HIS A 541 0.20 20.63 49.86
CA HIS A 541 0.70 21.64 50.79
C HIS A 541 -0.46 22.31 51.51
#